data_a9aa8928c01084388be95b00be24c444
#
_entry.id   a9aa8928c01084388be95b00be24c444
#
_cell.length_a   1.000
_cell.length_b   1.000
_cell.length_c   1.000
_cell.angle_alpha   90.00
_cell.angle_beta   90.00
_cell.angle_gamma   90.00
#
_symmetry.space_group_name_H-M   'P 1'
#
loop_
_entity.id
_entity.type
_entity.pdbx_description
1 polymer ?
#
loop_
_entity_poly.entity_id
_entity_poly.type
_entity_poly.pdbx_seq_one_letter_code
_entity_poly.pdbx_strand_id
1 'polypeptide(L)'
;MKLITFLVFIFLGGVVAVGVAQREGLSADLKAAALRDAACTQAADTPEKDPTLEALTIRTGSREVGTIVEVQGACHCQNTNCDALVYLRSGDGYRLALHEKYASLHPMKIVKQGMPSLTGQFAISSLKMETTVYDWNGKAYKPSMCATVIKRKKVPTITQHPCKTPSQ
;
A
#
# COMPACT_ATOMS: atom_id res chain seq x y z
N MET A 1 1.81 66.37 -2.53
CA MET A 1 0.87 65.24 -2.52
C MET A 1 1.56 64.04 -3.17
N LYS A 2 1.99 63.04 -2.36
CA LYS A 2 2.63 61.79 -2.84
C LYS A 2 1.58 60.72 -2.84
N LEU A 3 1.22 60.21 -4.04
CA LEU A 3 0.32 59.07 -4.20
C LEU A 3 1.12 57.77 -3.89
N ILE A 4 0.72 57.06 -2.85
CA ILE A 4 1.28 55.77 -2.45
C ILE A 4 0.39 54.71 -3.14
N THR A 5 0.92 54.06 -4.17
CA THR A 5 0.26 52.91 -4.86
C THR A 5 0.49 51.67 -4.02
N PHE A 6 -0.58 51.14 -3.40
CA PHE A 6 -0.57 49.84 -2.73
C PHE A 6 -0.66 48.74 -3.76
N LEU A 7 0.43 48.00 -3.88
CA LEU A 7 0.47 46.76 -4.68
C LEU A 7 -0.07 45.61 -3.81
N VAL A 8 -1.30 45.17 -4.12
CA VAL A 8 -1.91 44.00 -3.49
C VAL A 8 -1.35 42.75 -4.18
N PHE A 9 -0.46 42.05 -3.48
CA PHE A 9 -0.03 40.70 -3.86
C PHE A 9 -1.14 39.70 -3.52
N ILE A 10 -1.88 39.25 -4.52
CA ILE A 10 -2.79 38.11 -4.39
C ILE A 10 -1.93 36.85 -4.39
N PHE A 11 -1.70 36.27 -3.20
CA PHE A 11 -1.17 34.93 -3.06
C PHE A 11 -2.25 33.94 -3.51
N LEU A 12 -2.15 33.43 -4.73
CA LEU A 12 -2.87 32.24 -5.18
C LEU A 12 -2.27 31.02 -4.45
N GLY A 13 -2.75 30.79 -3.25
CA GLY A 13 -2.48 29.54 -2.51
C GLY A 13 -3.09 28.37 -3.28
N GLY A 14 -2.25 27.65 -4.01
CA GLY A 14 -2.64 26.37 -4.60
C GLY A 14 -3.05 25.41 -3.50
N VAL A 15 -4.34 25.15 -3.39
CA VAL A 15 -4.89 24.08 -2.55
C VAL A 15 -4.45 22.77 -3.18
N VAL A 16 -3.40 22.15 -2.63
CA VAL A 16 -3.02 20.77 -2.94
C VAL A 16 -4.16 19.91 -2.41
N ALA A 17 -5.07 19.49 -3.27
CA ALA A 17 -6.11 18.53 -2.95
C ALA A 17 -5.42 17.24 -2.52
N VAL A 18 -5.43 16.97 -1.21
CA VAL A 18 -5.08 15.67 -0.64
C VAL A 18 -6.21 14.75 -1.09
N GLY A 19 -5.94 13.94 -2.14
CA GLY A 19 -6.89 12.94 -2.62
C GLY A 19 -7.18 11.96 -1.49
N VAL A 20 -8.38 12.03 -0.94
CA VAL A 20 -8.94 11.00 -0.07
C VAL A 20 -9.06 9.74 -0.93
N ALA A 21 -8.37 8.67 -0.54
CA ALA A 21 -8.49 7.38 -1.19
C ALA A 21 -9.94 6.92 -1.08
N GLN A 22 -10.68 6.98 -2.19
CA GLN A 22 -12.04 6.43 -2.26
C GLN A 22 -11.93 4.90 -2.27
N ARG A 23 -12.66 4.24 -1.36
CA ARG A 23 -12.92 2.80 -1.43
C ARG A 23 -13.92 2.59 -2.58
N GLU A 24 -13.39 2.33 -3.76
CA GLU A 24 -14.20 1.98 -4.94
C GLU A 24 -14.46 0.46 -4.91
N GLY A 25 -15.65 0.05 -5.36
CA GLY A 25 -15.98 -1.37 -5.47
C GLY A 25 -15.03 -2.08 -6.44
N LEU A 26 -14.47 -3.22 -6.03
CA LEU A 26 -13.64 -4.07 -6.88
C LEU A 26 -14.42 -4.58 -8.09
N SER A 27 -13.82 -4.52 -9.28
CA SER A 27 -14.38 -5.21 -10.45
C SER A 27 -14.41 -6.72 -10.23
N ALA A 28 -15.36 -7.41 -10.85
CA ALA A 28 -15.50 -8.86 -10.72
C ALA A 28 -14.21 -9.61 -11.07
N ASP A 29 -13.52 -9.17 -12.13
CA ASP A 29 -12.27 -9.77 -12.60
C ASP A 29 -11.13 -9.59 -11.60
N LEU A 30 -11.02 -8.39 -10.99
CA LEU A 30 -10.00 -8.14 -10.00
C LEU A 30 -10.28 -8.89 -8.69
N LYS A 31 -11.55 -9.02 -8.31
CA LYS A 31 -11.98 -9.85 -7.18
C LYS A 31 -11.59 -11.31 -7.40
N ALA A 32 -11.92 -11.88 -8.58
CA ALA A 32 -11.57 -13.26 -8.93
C ALA A 32 -10.04 -13.47 -8.96
N ALA A 33 -9.28 -12.51 -9.50
CA ALA A 33 -7.82 -12.56 -9.50
C ALA A 33 -7.26 -12.55 -8.07
N ALA A 34 -7.74 -11.66 -7.20
CA ALA A 34 -7.27 -11.57 -5.82
C ALA A 34 -7.53 -12.86 -5.03
N LEU A 35 -8.72 -13.44 -5.15
CA LEU A 35 -9.05 -14.70 -4.49
C LEU A 35 -8.21 -15.88 -5.00
N ARG A 36 -7.94 -15.95 -6.30
CA ARG A 36 -7.06 -16.96 -6.88
C ARG A 36 -5.62 -16.80 -6.42
N ASP A 37 -5.08 -15.58 -6.46
CA ASP A 37 -3.67 -15.30 -6.18
C ASP A 37 -3.37 -15.35 -4.66
N ALA A 38 -4.37 -15.12 -3.82
CA ALA A 38 -4.31 -15.29 -2.37
C ALA A 38 -4.77 -16.70 -1.92
N ALA A 39 -4.90 -17.66 -2.84
CA ALA A 39 -5.46 -18.99 -2.53
C ALA A 39 -4.79 -19.64 -1.32
N CYS A 40 -5.61 -20.04 -0.36
CA CYS A 40 -5.16 -20.78 0.80
C CYS A 40 -4.81 -22.22 0.47
N THR A 41 -3.63 -22.67 0.86
CA THR A 41 -3.19 -24.06 0.72
C THR A 41 -3.56 -24.95 1.92
N GLN A 42 -4.27 -24.40 2.91
CA GLN A 42 -4.67 -25.17 4.09
C GLN A 42 -5.81 -26.13 3.76
N ALA A 43 -5.66 -27.38 4.26
CA ALA A 43 -6.63 -28.45 4.08
C ALA A 43 -8.04 -28.05 4.56
N ALA A 44 -9.03 -28.43 3.78
CA ALA A 44 -10.42 -28.01 3.81
C ALA A 44 -11.26 -28.61 4.97
N ASP A 45 -10.77 -28.62 6.19
CA ASP A 45 -11.54 -29.18 7.33
C ASP A 45 -12.52 -28.19 7.98
N THR A 46 -12.44 -26.92 7.64
CA THR A 46 -13.43 -25.90 8.05
C THR A 46 -13.83 -25.08 6.83
N PRO A 47 -15.13 -25.01 6.48
CA PRO A 47 -15.57 -24.11 5.43
C PRO A 47 -15.26 -22.68 5.87
N GLU A 48 -14.27 -22.08 5.22
CA GLU A 48 -13.93 -20.69 5.47
C GLU A 48 -15.11 -19.83 5.01
N LYS A 49 -15.57 -18.96 5.91
CA LYS A 49 -16.49 -17.89 5.54
C LYS A 49 -15.83 -17.08 4.43
N ASP A 50 -16.59 -16.73 3.39
CA ASP A 50 -16.10 -15.94 2.27
C ASP A 50 -15.16 -14.82 2.74
N PRO A 51 -13.92 -14.72 2.22
CA PRO A 51 -12.98 -13.71 2.63
C PRO A 51 -13.50 -12.31 2.30
N THR A 52 -13.22 -11.35 3.17
CA THR A 52 -13.54 -9.95 2.92
C THR A 52 -12.40 -9.31 2.12
N LEU A 53 -12.75 -8.57 1.07
CA LEU A 53 -11.80 -7.85 0.23
C LEU A 53 -11.93 -6.35 0.46
N GLU A 54 -10.82 -5.69 0.79
CA GLU A 54 -10.72 -4.24 0.83
C GLU A 54 -9.78 -3.76 -0.28
N ALA A 55 -10.12 -2.64 -0.94
CA ALA A 55 -9.35 -2.11 -2.04
C ALA A 55 -8.92 -0.66 -1.81
N LEU A 56 -7.69 -0.35 -2.22
CA LEU A 56 -7.13 0.99 -2.21
C LEU A 56 -6.53 1.28 -3.59
N THR A 57 -7.04 2.31 -4.28
CA THR A 57 -6.54 2.71 -5.60
C THR A 57 -5.17 3.37 -5.50
N ILE A 58 -4.23 2.94 -6.34
CA ILE A 58 -2.91 3.57 -6.50
C ILE A 58 -3.00 4.60 -7.62
N ARG A 59 -2.63 5.86 -7.31
CA ARG A 59 -2.67 6.97 -8.27
C ARG A 59 -1.31 7.65 -8.43
N THR A 60 -0.99 8.07 -9.67
CA THR A 60 0.10 9.01 -9.95
C THR A 60 -0.53 10.27 -10.54
N GLY A 61 -0.57 11.34 -9.76
CA GLY A 61 -1.40 12.51 -10.07
C GLY A 61 -2.88 12.11 -10.11
N SER A 62 -3.57 12.47 -11.20
CA SER A 62 -4.98 12.10 -11.44
C SER A 62 -5.16 10.71 -12.05
N ARG A 63 -4.08 10.09 -12.55
CA ARG A 63 -4.14 8.79 -13.23
C ARG A 63 -4.11 7.64 -12.26
N GLU A 64 -5.08 6.74 -12.35
CA GLU A 64 -5.04 5.44 -11.70
C GLU A 64 -4.04 4.52 -12.40
N VAL A 65 -3.12 3.95 -11.63
CA VAL A 65 -2.05 3.06 -12.14
C VAL A 65 -2.16 1.64 -11.60
N GLY A 66 -2.96 1.43 -10.55
CA GLY A 66 -3.16 0.10 -9.96
C GLY A 66 -4.05 0.13 -8.72
N THR A 67 -4.16 -1.03 -8.08
CA THR A 67 -4.99 -1.25 -6.89
C THR A 67 -4.25 -2.15 -5.91
N ILE A 68 -4.25 -1.80 -4.64
CA ILE A 68 -3.90 -2.68 -3.53
C ILE A 68 -5.19 -3.39 -3.11
N VAL A 69 -5.16 -4.71 -3.02
CA VAL A 69 -6.27 -5.53 -2.52
C VAL A 69 -5.78 -6.23 -1.26
N GLU A 70 -6.43 -5.97 -0.14
CA GLU A 70 -6.24 -6.70 1.10
C GLU A 70 -7.30 -7.80 1.21
N VAL A 71 -6.85 -9.05 1.46
CA VAL A 71 -7.72 -10.21 1.60
C VAL A 71 -7.73 -10.60 3.07
N GLN A 72 -8.89 -10.46 3.72
CA GLN A 72 -9.09 -10.75 5.13
C GLN A 72 -9.87 -12.05 5.29
N GLY A 73 -9.42 -12.90 6.19
CA GLY A 73 -10.01 -14.21 6.48
C GLY A 73 -9.07 -15.05 7.32
N ALA A 74 -9.57 -16.16 7.85
CA ALA A 74 -8.81 -16.98 8.81
C ALA A 74 -7.50 -17.51 8.23
N CYS A 75 -7.47 -17.91 6.96
CA CYS A 75 -6.26 -18.39 6.32
C CYS A 75 -5.44 -17.28 5.63
N HIS A 76 -6.04 -16.13 5.40
CA HIS A 76 -5.38 -14.99 4.75
C HIS A 76 -4.61 -14.11 5.75
N CYS A 77 -5.01 -14.14 7.01
CA CYS A 77 -4.39 -13.33 8.06
C CYS A 77 -3.62 -14.18 9.06
N GLN A 78 -2.39 -13.76 9.37
CA GLN A 78 -1.62 -14.23 10.51
C GLN A 78 -1.59 -13.13 11.56
N ASN A 79 -2.35 -13.29 12.64
CA ASN A 79 -2.68 -12.23 13.59
C ASN A 79 -3.37 -11.07 12.86
N THR A 80 -2.74 -9.89 12.85
CA THR A 80 -3.25 -8.68 12.16
C THR A 80 -2.62 -8.47 10.78
N ASN A 81 -1.76 -9.39 10.31
CA ASN A 81 -1.09 -9.27 9.01
C ASN A 81 -1.85 -10.11 8.00
N CYS A 82 -2.54 -9.48 7.07
CA CYS A 82 -3.35 -10.13 6.05
C CYS A 82 -2.65 -10.10 4.68
N ASP A 83 -3.10 -10.96 3.75
CA ASP A 83 -2.59 -10.93 2.39
C ASP A 83 -2.88 -9.58 1.74
N ALA A 84 -1.85 -8.92 1.26
CA ALA A 84 -1.90 -7.67 0.53
C ALA A 84 -1.31 -7.87 -0.87
N LEU A 85 -2.16 -7.71 -1.89
CA LEU A 85 -1.80 -7.89 -3.29
C LEU A 85 -1.84 -6.56 -4.01
N VAL A 86 -0.83 -6.29 -4.81
CA VAL A 86 -0.76 -5.07 -5.64
C VAL A 86 -0.95 -5.46 -7.08
N TYR A 87 -2.02 -4.97 -7.68
CA TYR A 87 -2.33 -5.15 -9.09
C TYR A 87 -2.10 -3.87 -9.86
N LEU A 88 -1.41 -3.97 -10.98
CA LEU A 88 -1.21 -2.87 -11.92
C LEU A 88 -2.04 -3.11 -13.17
N ARG A 89 -2.58 -2.05 -13.74
CA ARG A 89 -3.25 -2.12 -15.04
C ARG A 89 -2.26 -2.52 -16.12
N SER A 90 -2.62 -3.51 -16.95
CA SER A 90 -1.83 -4.01 -18.07
C SER A 90 -2.74 -4.39 -19.22
N GLY A 91 -2.81 -3.54 -20.26
CA GLY A 91 -3.81 -3.70 -21.31
C GLY A 91 -5.23 -3.65 -20.75
N ASP A 92 -6.04 -4.64 -21.11
CA ASP A 92 -7.44 -4.76 -20.64
C ASP A 92 -7.58 -5.49 -19.30
N GLY A 93 -6.44 -5.89 -18.66
CA GLY A 93 -6.46 -6.68 -17.44
C GLY A 93 -5.57 -6.13 -16.32
N TYR A 94 -5.27 -7.02 -15.40
CA TYR A 94 -4.44 -6.73 -14.23
C TYR A 94 -3.26 -7.68 -14.15
N ARG A 95 -2.12 -7.16 -13.69
CA ARG A 95 -0.91 -7.93 -13.42
C ARG A 95 -0.53 -7.79 -11.96
N LEU A 96 -0.31 -8.92 -11.27
CA LEU A 96 0.21 -8.95 -9.92
C LEU A 96 1.65 -8.39 -9.90
N ALA A 97 1.90 -7.40 -9.06
CA ALA A 97 3.18 -6.71 -8.93
C ALA A 97 3.82 -6.89 -7.56
N LEU A 98 3.03 -7.24 -6.55
CA LEU A 98 3.49 -7.56 -5.19
C LEU A 98 2.44 -8.45 -4.51
N HIS A 99 2.88 -9.46 -3.75
CA HIS A 99 2.05 -10.25 -2.84
C HIS A 99 2.83 -10.48 -1.55
N GLU A 100 2.36 -9.95 -0.46
CA GLU A 100 2.99 -10.04 0.86
C GLU A 100 1.92 -10.00 1.96
N LYS A 101 2.30 -10.34 3.20
CA LYS A 101 1.41 -10.18 4.36
C LYS A 101 1.75 -8.92 5.15
N TYR A 102 0.75 -8.06 5.37
CA TYR A 102 0.90 -6.81 6.12
C TYR A 102 -0.31 -6.51 7.00
N ALA A 103 -0.07 -5.79 8.09
CA ALA A 103 -1.12 -5.12 8.85
C ALA A 103 -1.63 -3.86 8.12
N SER A 104 -0.80 -3.29 7.25
CA SER A 104 -1.20 -2.21 6.33
C SER A 104 -0.21 -2.07 5.19
N LEU A 105 -0.70 -1.77 3.98
CA LEU A 105 0.10 -1.45 2.80
C LEU A 105 -0.48 -0.21 2.13
N HIS A 106 0.34 0.83 1.95
CA HIS A 106 -0.13 2.11 1.42
C HIS A 106 0.83 2.71 0.40
N PRO A 107 0.31 3.45 -0.62
CA PRO A 107 1.14 4.23 -1.52
C PRO A 107 1.72 5.44 -0.79
N MET A 108 2.97 5.77 -1.11
CA MET A 108 3.67 6.96 -0.63
C MET A 108 3.56 8.10 -1.66
N LYS A 109 3.86 9.32 -1.22
CA LYS A 109 3.99 10.48 -2.13
C LYS A 109 5.26 10.44 -3.00
N ILE A 110 6.23 9.60 -2.63
CA ILE A 110 7.48 9.41 -3.38
C ILE A 110 7.20 8.60 -4.63
N VAL A 111 7.63 9.09 -5.79
CA VAL A 111 7.44 8.44 -7.10
C VAL A 111 8.81 7.99 -7.63
N LYS A 112 8.91 6.72 -8.00
CA LYS A 112 10.08 6.10 -8.63
C LYS A 112 9.68 5.51 -9.97
N GLN A 113 10.35 5.92 -11.04
CA GLN A 113 10.09 5.46 -12.40
C GLN A 113 8.59 5.56 -12.79
N GLY A 114 7.94 6.66 -12.41
CA GLY A 114 6.53 6.93 -12.73
C GLY A 114 5.49 6.22 -11.85
N MET A 115 5.93 5.43 -10.85
CA MET A 115 5.06 4.72 -9.92
C MET A 115 5.30 5.18 -8.48
N PRO A 116 4.24 5.33 -7.64
CA PRO A 116 4.42 5.61 -6.23
C PRO A 116 5.19 4.49 -5.54
N SER A 117 6.13 4.83 -4.65
CA SER A 117 6.68 3.86 -3.70
C SER A 117 5.58 3.39 -2.76
N LEU A 118 5.68 2.17 -2.25
CA LEU A 118 4.73 1.63 -1.27
C LEU A 118 5.41 1.48 0.09
N THR A 119 4.64 1.63 1.16
CA THR A 119 5.11 1.29 2.51
C THR A 119 4.22 0.22 3.10
N GLY A 120 4.82 -0.90 3.50
CA GLY A 120 4.17 -2.01 4.18
C GLY A 120 4.56 -2.04 5.65
N GLN A 121 3.61 -2.33 6.54
CA GLN A 121 3.85 -2.49 7.97
C GLN A 121 3.42 -3.90 8.41
N PHE A 122 4.37 -4.69 8.86
CA PHE A 122 4.14 -6.02 9.40
C PHE A 122 4.18 -5.96 10.93
N ALA A 123 3.07 -6.31 11.58
CA ALA A 123 2.97 -6.34 13.04
C ALA A 123 3.64 -7.61 13.59
N ILE A 124 4.73 -7.45 14.32
CA ILE A 124 5.41 -8.55 15.04
C ILE A 124 4.77 -8.74 16.42
N SER A 125 4.42 -7.64 17.08
CA SER A 125 3.70 -7.61 18.36
C SER A 125 2.97 -6.28 18.50
N SER A 126 2.21 -6.09 19.59
CA SER A 126 1.54 -4.81 19.88
C SER A 126 2.50 -3.61 20.00
N LEU A 127 3.78 -3.87 20.29
CA LEU A 127 4.81 -2.83 20.48
C LEU A 127 5.88 -2.81 19.39
N LYS A 128 5.93 -3.83 18.52
CA LYS A 128 7.00 -3.96 17.52
C LYS A 128 6.42 -4.20 16.13
N MET A 129 6.85 -3.38 15.19
CA MET A 129 6.48 -3.50 13.77
C MET A 129 7.72 -3.52 12.90
N GLU A 130 7.65 -4.25 11.80
CA GLU A 130 8.57 -4.15 10.68
C GLU A 130 7.96 -3.25 9.62
N THR A 131 8.73 -2.30 9.12
CA THR A 131 8.31 -1.42 8.03
C THR A 131 9.20 -1.66 6.82
N THR A 132 8.58 -1.91 5.67
CA THR A 132 9.29 -2.10 4.40
C THR A 132 8.82 -1.04 3.41
N VAL A 133 9.77 -0.35 2.78
CA VAL A 133 9.49 0.52 1.63
C VAL A 133 9.80 -0.27 0.37
N TYR A 134 8.89 -0.24 -0.58
CA TYR A 134 9.03 -0.84 -1.90
C TYR A 134 9.13 0.24 -2.95
N ASP A 135 10.14 0.17 -3.79
CA ASP A 135 10.28 1.01 -4.96
C ASP A 135 9.97 0.22 -6.23
N TRP A 136 9.37 0.90 -7.20
CA TRP A 136 9.16 0.34 -8.52
C TRP A 136 10.45 0.31 -9.33
N ASN A 137 10.79 -0.84 -9.94
CA ASN A 137 12.00 -1.02 -10.74
C ASN A 137 11.74 -1.14 -12.26
N GLY A 138 10.54 -0.73 -12.72
CA GLY A 138 10.09 -0.87 -14.10
C GLY A 138 9.31 -2.16 -14.38
N LYS A 139 9.45 -3.19 -13.52
CA LYS A 139 8.82 -4.50 -13.70
C LYS A 139 8.00 -4.96 -12.49
N ALA A 140 8.52 -4.74 -11.28
CA ALA A 140 7.90 -5.17 -10.02
C ALA A 140 8.27 -4.20 -8.89
N TYR A 141 7.53 -4.25 -7.80
CA TYR A 141 7.94 -3.62 -6.56
C TYR A 141 9.02 -4.45 -5.88
N LYS A 142 10.10 -3.78 -5.46
CA LYS A 142 11.22 -4.41 -4.75
C LYS A 142 11.51 -3.66 -3.45
N PRO A 143 11.83 -4.37 -2.36
CA PRO A 143 12.17 -3.72 -1.11
C PRO A 143 13.43 -2.87 -1.29
N SER A 144 13.34 -1.60 -0.86
CA SER A 144 14.42 -0.60 -0.96
C SER A 144 14.91 -0.14 0.41
N MET A 145 14.04 -0.19 1.43
CA MET A 145 14.38 0.17 2.80
C MET A 145 13.57 -0.68 3.77
N CYS A 146 14.23 -1.20 4.82
CA CYS A 146 13.59 -1.93 5.89
C CYS A 146 13.98 -1.35 7.25
N ALA A 147 13.02 -1.28 8.17
CA ALA A 147 13.24 -0.78 9.52
C ALA A 147 12.34 -1.46 10.53
N THR A 148 12.88 -1.75 11.69
CA THR A 148 12.11 -2.14 12.87
C THR A 148 11.67 -0.89 13.63
N VAL A 149 10.39 -0.78 13.93
CA VAL A 149 9.80 0.28 14.75
C VAL A 149 9.34 -0.31 16.07
N ILE A 150 9.89 0.18 17.18
CA ILE A 150 9.47 -0.20 18.53
C ILE A 150 8.71 0.97 19.14
N LYS A 151 7.42 0.77 19.42
CA LYS A 151 6.57 1.77 20.10
C LYS A 151 7.02 1.89 21.56
N ARG A 152 7.35 3.10 21.98
CA ARG A 152 7.65 3.46 23.39
C ARG A 152 6.71 4.56 23.85
N LYS A 153 6.57 4.76 25.17
CA LYS A 153 5.63 5.73 25.76
C LYS A 153 5.82 7.18 25.27
N LYS A 154 7.05 7.59 24.93
CA LYS A 154 7.34 8.98 24.53
C LYS A 154 7.70 9.11 23.05
N VAL A 155 8.70 8.35 22.58
CA VAL A 155 9.20 8.43 21.20
C VAL A 155 9.45 7.01 20.70
N PRO A 156 8.98 6.65 19.49
CA PRO A 156 9.29 5.34 18.91
C PRO A 156 10.79 5.26 18.59
N THR A 157 11.35 4.07 18.76
CA THR A 157 12.70 3.78 18.28
C THR A 157 12.60 3.17 16.90
N ILE A 158 13.35 3.72 15.93
CA ILE A 158 13.40 3.23 14.55
C ILE A 158 14.83 2.77 14.27
N THR A 159 14.99 1.51 13.88
CA THR A 159 16.29 0.92 13.51
C THR A 159 16.22 0.43 12.08
N GLN A 160 16.97 1.06 11.20
CA GLN A 160 17.12 0.60 9.80
C GLN A 160 18.06 -0.61 9.74
N HIS A 161 17.76 -1.52 8.83
CA HIS A 161 18.58 -2.70 8.56
C HIS A 161 18.41 -3.15 7.10
N PRO A 162 19.28 -4.00 6.58
CA PRO A 162 19.11 -4.59 5.25
C PRO A 162 17.78 -5.32 5.15
N CYS A 163 17.08 -5.16 4.03
CA CYS A 163 15.89 -5.93 3.75
C CYS A 163 16.24 -7.41 3.58
N LYS A 164 15.50 -8.28 4.23
CA LYS A 164 15.63 -9.71 3.96
C LYS A 164 15.11 -9.97 2.56
N THR A 165 15.91 -10.65 1.75
CA THR A 165 15.41 -11.17 0.48
C THR A 165 14.26 -12.13 0.79
N PRO A 166 13.09 -12.02 0.14
CA PRO A 166 12.04 -13.02 0.30
C PRO A 166 12.68 -14.39 0.01
N SER A 167 12.57 -15.32 0.95
CA SER A 167 12.93 -16.72 0.71
C SER A 167 12.01 -17.22 -0.43
N GLN A 168 12.61 -17.51 -1.58
CA GLN A 168 11.95 -18.18 -2.70
C GLN A 168 11.54 -19.59 -2.31
#